data_9110e2fbb49e538cbb4372f9420e7431
#
_entry.id   9110e2fbb49e538cbb4372f9420e7431
#
_cell.length_a   1.000
_cell.length_b   1.000
_cell.length_c   1.000
_cell.angle_alpha   90.00
_cell.angle_beta   90.00
_cell.angle_gamma   90.00
#
_symmetry.space_group_name_H-M   'P 1'
#
loop_
_entity.id
_entity.type
_entity.pdbx_description
1 polymer ?
#
loop_
_entity_poly.entity_id
_entity_poly.type
_entity_poly.pdbx_seq_one_letter_code
_entity_poly.pdbx_strand_id
1 'polypeptide(L)'
;MKQVLRVLILLLVRIAGLPGARAAERQARAPLPGAPRILLVRPDHLGDLVLTTPVLYALKAQMPDAHVTMMVGPWSSEVVARHPAIDRLLTCPFPGFRRGKQGLIAPYILLVSIAQQLQRGQYDLAINLRPDFWWGAALLYLARIPRRVGYAIEPGTPFLTHALPFSAPEHATLSALR
;
A
#
# COMPACT_ATOMS: atom_id res chain seq x y z
N MET A 1 -14.31 7.35 -22.09
CA MET A 1 -15.25 6.40 -21.43
C MET A 1 -14.59 5.64 -20.25
N LYS A 2 -13.50 4.89 -20.43
CA LYS A 2 -12.84 4.11 -19.34
C LYS A 2 -12.34 4.97 -18.17
N GLN A 3 -11.81 6.17 -18.41
CA GLN A 3 -11.33 7.06 -17.34
C GLN A 3 -12.48 7.62 -16.49
N VAL A 4 -13.58 8.04 -17.13
CA VAL A 4 -14.76 8.54 -16.41
C VAL A 4 -15.36 7.46 -15.51
N LEU A 5 -15.50 6.24 -16.03
CA LEU A 5 -15.98 5.10 -15.25
C LEU A 5 -15.07 4.83 -14.03
N ARG A 6 -13.74 4.88 -14.22
CA ARG A 6 -12.78 4.71 -13.13
C ARG A 6 -12.95 5.77 -12.05
N VAL A 7 -13.09 7.05 -12.44
CA VAL A 7 -13.29 8.16 -11.50
C VAL A 7 -14.57 7.97 -10.70
N LEU A 8 -15.67 7.59 -11.36
CA LEU A 8 -16.95 7.32 -10.69
C LEU A 8 -16.85 6.16 -9.70
N ILE A 9 -16.20 5.06 -10.09
CA ILE A 9 -16.01 3.92 -9.18
C ILE A 9 -15.14 4.31 -7.98
N LEU A 10 -14.06 5.06 -8.19
CA LEU A 10 -13.20 5.52 -7.09
C LEU A 10 -13.93 6.48 -6.15
N LEU A 11 -14.81 7.33 -6.67
CA LEU A 11 -15.68 8.18 -5.87
C LEU A 11 -16.64 7.34 -5.01
N LEU A 12 -17.28 6.33 -5.59
CA LEU A 12 -18.13 5.40 -4.85
C LEU A 12 -17.36 4.64 -3.77
N VAL A 13 -16.17 4.13 -4.09
CA VAL A 13 -15.27 3.48 -3.14
C VAL A 13 -14.93 4.41 -1.97
N ARG A 14 -14.64 5.69 -2.27
CA ARG A 14 -14.34 6.71 -1.27
C ARG A 14 -15.54 6.98 -0.36
N ILE A 15 -16.72 7.17 -0.94
CA ILE A 15 -17.95 7.42 -0.17
C ILE A 15 -18.30 6.22 0.71
N ALA A 16 -18.30 5.01 0.15
CA ALA A 16 -18.63 3.79 0.88
C ALA A 16 -17.62 3.48 2.01
N GLY A 17 -16.34 3.76 1.79
CA GLY A 17 -15.29 3.55 2.79
C GLY A 17 -15.19 4.64 3.86
N LEU A 18 -15.84 5.80 3.66
CA LEU A 18 -15.67 6.99 4.48
C LEU A 18 -15.93 6.79 5.98
N PRO A 19 -17.00 6.10 6.43
CA PRO A 19 -17.23 5.90 7.86
C PRO A 19 -16.10 5.10 8.52
N GLY A 20 -15.66 4.02 7.87
CA GLY A 20 -14.56 3.18 8.35
C GLY A 20 -13.21 3.90 8.38
N ALA A 21 -12.90 4.66 7.32
CA ALA A 21 -11.68 5.45 7.22
C ALA A 21 -11.62 6.54 8.30
N ARG A 22 -12.71 7.28 8.51
CA ARG A 22 -12.80 8.31 9.57
C ARG A 22 -12.64 7.71 10.97
N ALA A 23 -13.22 6.54 11.23
CA ALA A 23 -13.05 5.84 12.49
C ALA A 23 -11.57 5.45 12.71
N ALA A 24 -10.92 4.90 11.69
CA ALA A 24 -9.51 4.57 11.73
C ALA A 24 -8.61 5.81 11.90
N GLU A 25 -8.89 6.90 11.22
CA GLU A 25 -8.13 8.16 11.32
C GLU A 25 -8.21 8.79 12.72
N ARG A 26 -9.28 8.56 13.47
CA ARG A 26 -9.35 8.96 14.89
C ARG A 26 -8.32 8.22 15.72
N GLN A 27 -8.06 6.94 15.44
CA GLN A 27 -7.01 6.15 16.10
C GLN A 27 -5.61 6.68 15.78
N ALA A 28 -5.42 7.26 14.57
CA ALA A 28 -4.15 7.85 14.18
C ALA A 28 -3.76 9.12 14.97
N ARG A 29 -4.65 9.67 15.79
CA ARG A 29 -4.34 10.81 16.67
C ARG A 29 -3.49 10.41 17.87
N ALA A 30 -3.59 9.15 18.34
CA ALA A 30 -2.69 8.61 19.33
C ALA A 30 -1.29 8.36 18.72
N PRO A 31 -0.19 8.39 19.48
CA PRO A 31 1.12 8.00 18.98
C PRO A 31 1.11 6.55 18.46
N LEU A 32 2.09 6.18 17.63
CA LEU A 32 2.30 4.79 17.25
C LEU A 32 2.65 3.97 18.50
N PRO A 33 2.15 2.72 18.62
CA PRO A 33 2.57 1.82 19.69
C PRO A 33 4.07 1.52 19.59
N GLY A 34 4.70 1.08 20.68
CA GLY A 34 6.13 0.74 20.71
C GLY A 34 6.51 -0.37 19.74
N ALA A 35 5.59 -1.31 19.48
CA ALA A 35 5.73 -2.38 18.49
C ALA A 35 4.63 -2.28 17.42
N PRO A 36 4.73 -1.33 16.48
CA PRO A 36 3.68 -1.08 15.51
C PRO A 36 3.60 -2.18 14.44
N ARG A 37 2.40 -2.48 13.99
CA ARG A 37 2.16 -3.38 12.86
C ARG A 37 2.15 -2.57 11.56
N ILE A 38 3.16 -2.77 10.73
CA ILE A 38 3.39 -1.97 9.52
C ILE A 38 3.15 -2.84 8.28
N LEU A 39 2.36 -2.32 7.33
CA LEU A 39 2.14 -2.93 6.03
C LEU A 39 2.87 -2.12 4.95
N LEU A 40 3.76 -2.76 4.23
CA LEU A 40 4.41 -2.21 3.03
C LEU A 40 3.78 -2.83 1.79
N VAL A 41 3.39 -2.01 0.82
CA VAL A 41 2.80 -2.47 -0.44
C VAL A 41 3.69 -2.08 -1.61
N ARG A 42 4.18 -3.10 -2.35
CA ARG A 42 5.02 -2.91 -3.54
C ARG A 42 4.63 -3.90 -4.63
N PRO A 43 3.92 -3.46 -5.69
CA PRO A 43 3.41 -4.35 -6.73
C PRO A 43 4.42 -4.71 -7.82
N ASP A 44 5.57 -4.07 -7.84
CA ASP A 44 6.53 -4.06 -8.93
C ASP A 44 7.18 -5.41 -9.25
N HIS A 45 7.92 -5.45 -10.36
CA HIS A 45 8.72 -6.59 -10.77
C HIS A 45 10.05 -6.67 -9.99
N LEU A 46 10.82 -7.73 -10.25
CA LEU A 46 12.03 -8.11 -9.51
C LEU A 46 13.00 -6.96 -9.26
N GLY A 47 13.37 -6.21 -10.32
CA GLY A 47 14.37 -5.15 -10.23
C GLY A 47 13.97 -4.02 -9.27
N ASP A 48 12.75 -3.50 -9.42
CA ASP A 48 12.25 -2.43 -8.57
C ASP A 48 12.08 -2.86 -7.11
N LEU A 49 11.77 -4.15 -6.89
CA LEU A 49 11.65 -4.69 -5.55
C LEU A 49 13.01 -4.77 -4.84
N VAL A 50 14.07 -5.17 -5.56
CA VAL A 50 15.46 -5.15 -5.03
C VAL A 50 15.84 -3.73 -4.60
N LEU A 51 15.54 -2.73 -5.44
CA LEU A 51 15.83 -1.32 -5.12
C LEU A 51 15.04 -0.79 -3.92
N THR A 52 14.01 -1.50 -3.48
CA THR A 52 13.20 -1.14 -2.30
C THR A 52 13.74 -1.74 -1.00
N THR A 53 14.61 -2.74 -1.05
CA THR A 53 15.11 -3.42 0.16
C THR A 53 15.81 -2.51 1.17
N PRO A 54 16.53 -1.42 0.80
CA PRO A 54 17.08 -0.48 1.77
C PRO A 54 16.04 0.14 2.71
N VAL A 55 14.78 0.31 2.27
CA VAL A 55 13.69 0.81 3.12
C VAL A 55 13.42 -0.13 4.30
N LEU A 56 13.51 -1.43 4.08
CA LEU A 56 13.29 -2.44 5.12
C LEU A 56 14.34 -2.32 6.24
N TYR A 57 15.59 -2.13 5.88
CA TYR A 57 16.67 -1.91 6.85
C TYR A 57 16.50 -0.58 7.60
N ALA A 58 16.20 0.51 6.87
CA ALA A 58 15.98 1.82 7.47
C ALA A 58 14.79 1.80 8.44
N LEU A 59 13.71 1.10 8.08
CA LEU A 59 12.54 0.95 8.93
C LEU A 59 12.87 0.19 10.23
N LYS A 60 13.55 -0.94 10.14
CA LYS A 60 13.95 -1.72 11.34
C LYS A 60 15.00 -1.00 12.18
N ALA A 61 15.87 -0.18 11.59
CA ALA A 61 16.81 0.63 12.35
C ALA A 61 16.12 1.70 13.19
N GLN A 62 15.04 2.30 12.70
CA GLN A 62 14.28 3.32 13.41
C GLN A 62 13.20 2.74 14.33
N MET A 63 12.64 1.58 13.99
CA MET A 63 11.58 0.89 14.70
C MET A 63 11.92 -0.60 14.83
N PRO A 64 12.88 -0.98 15.70
CA PRO A 64 13.35 -2.38 15.83
C PRO A 64 12.23 -3.37 16.13
N ASP A 65 11.29 -2.96 16.99
CA ASP A 65 10.19 -3.80 17.46
C ASP A 65 8.98 -3.80 16.53
N ALA A 66 9.03 -3.05 15.41
CA ALA A 66 7.94 -3.04 14.43
C ALA A 66 7.73 -4.42 13.81
N HIS A 67 6.47 -4.87 13.75
CA HIS A 67 6.10 -6.06 12.98
C HIS A 67 5.84 -5.68 11.51
N VAL A 68 6.77 -6.01 10.64
CA VAL A 68 6.73 -5.63 9.23
C VAL A 68 6.08 -6.73 8.39
N THR A 69 4.94 -6.41 7.80
CA THR A 69 4.31 -7.21 6.75
C THR A 69 4.61 -6.58 5.40
N MET A 70 5.15 -7.35 4.45
CA MET A 70 5.34 -6.88 3.09
C MET A 70 4.38 -7.59 2.14
N MET A 71 3.66 -6.81 1.32
CA MET A 71 2.75 -7.32 0.29
C MET A 71 3.33 -7.03 -1.09
N VAL A 72 3.60 -8.09 -1.85
CA VAL A 72 4.23 -8.03 -3.18
C VAL A 72 3.44 -8.83 -4.20
N GLY A 73 3.79 -8.70 -5.48
CA GLY A 73 3.27 -9.58 -6.53
C GLY A 73 3.84 -11.00 -6.42
N PRO A 74 3.08 -12.05 -6.78
CA PRO A 74 3.60 -13.42 -6.76
C PRO A 74 4.81 -13.60 -7.71
N TRP A 75 4.97 -12.73 -8.71
CA TRP A 75 6.08 -12.73 -9.67
C TRP A 75 7.41 -12.22 -9.11
N SER A 76 7.41 -11.62 -7.92
CA SER A 76 8.58 -11.02 -7.28
C SER A 76 8.76 -11.43 -5.82
N SER A 77 7.90 -12.30 -5.29
CA SER A 77 7.90 -12.69 -3.87
C SER A 77 9.22 -13.34 -3.41
N GLU A 78 9.87 -14.12 -4.28
CA GLU A 78 11.12 -14.80 -3.96
C GLU A 78 12.27 -13.85 -3.60
N VAL A 79 12.27 -12.63 -4.15
CA VAL A 79 13.29 -11.60 -3.87
C VAL A 79 13.37 -11.26 -2.38
N VAL A 80 12.21 -11.25 -1.72
CA VAL A 80 12.08 -10.81 -0.33
C VAL A 80 11.67 -11.92 0.64
N ALA A 81 11.49 -13.15 0.14
CA ALA A 81 10.97 -14.28 0.92
C ALA A 81 11.79 -14.61 2.17
N ARG A 82 13.10 -14.33 2.13
CA ARG A 82 14.03 -14.59 3.24
C ARG A 82 14.66 -13.33 3.82
N HIS A 83 14.05 -12.16 3.55
CA HIS A 83 14.60 -10.90 4.03
C HIS A 83 14.41 -10.76 5.56
N PRO A 84 15.49 -10.54 6.34
CA PRO A 84 15.43 -10.60 7.81
C PRO A 84 14.56 -9.52 8.45
N ALA A 85 14.31 -8.42 7.75
CA ALA A 85 13.46 -7.32 8.23
C ALA A 85 11.97 -7.54 7.95
N ILE A 86 11.57 -8.66 7.36
CA ILE A 86 10.16 -8.97 7.05
C ILE A 86 9.68 -10.08 7.97
N ASP A 87 8.71 -9.76 8.82
CA ASP A 87 8.11 -10.72 9.74
C ASP A 87 6.99 -11.53 9.04
N ARG A 88 6.35 -10.94 8.03
CA ARG A 88 5.29 -11.60 7.26
C ARG A 88 5.31 -11.18 5.80
N LEU A 89 5.27 -12.15 4.90
CA LEU A 89 5.14 -11.93 3.46
C LEU A 89 3.71 -12.27 3.00
N LEU A 90 3.10 -11.36 2.25
CA LEU A 90 1.82 -11.57 1.58
C LEU A 90 2.00 -11.43 0.07
N THR A 91 1.29 -12.23 -0.70
CA THR A 91 1.24 -12.08 -2.15
C THR A 91 -0.13 -11.61 -2.61
N CYS A 92 -0.15 -10.67 -3.55
CA CYS A 92 -1.37 -10.17 -4.17
C CYS A 92 -1.17 -10.09 -5.69
N PRO A 93 -2.09 -10.65 -6.49
CA PRO A 93 -2.04 -10.56 -7.94
C PRO A 93 -2.52 -9.18 -8.42
N PHE A 94 -1.74 -8.15 -8.11
CA PHE A 94 -2.06 -6.74 -8.34
C PHE A 94 -2.54 -6.46 -9.77
N PRO A 95 -3.65 -5.71 -9.93
CA PRO A 95 -4.12 -5.29 -11.23
C PRO A 95 -3.09 -4.42 -11.97
N GLY A 96 -2.97 -4.62 -13.28
CA GLY A 96 -2.00 -3.90 -14.10
C GLY A 96 -0.61 -4.53 -14.19
N PHE A 97 -0.28 -5.48 -13.30
CA PHE A 97 1.02 -6.18 -13.28
C PHE A 97 0.94 -7.62 -13.79
N ARG A 98 -0.26 -8.16 -13.92
CA ARG A 98 -0.50 -9.49 -14.50
C ARG A 98 -0.53 -9.43 -16.03
N ARG A 99 0.06 -10.43 -16.67
CA ARG A 99 -0.12 -10.66 -18.12
C ARG A 99 -1.54 -11.17 -18.39
N GLY A 100 -2.17 -10.68 -19.47
CA GLY A 100 -3.50 -11.08 -19.91
C GLY A 100 -4.58 -10.03 -19.69
N LYS A 101 -5.71 -10.20 -20.40
CA LYS A 101 -6.87 -9.30 -20.30
C LYS A 101 -7.59 -9.55 -18.96
N GLN A 102 -7.76 -8.51 -18.18
CA GLN A 102 -8.59 -8.54 -16.98
C GLN A 102 -9.96 -7.92 -17.30
N GLY A 103 -11.02 -8.51 -16.76
CA GLY A 103 -12.35 -7.92 -16.84
C GLY A 103 -12.39 -6.56 -16.14
N LEU A 104 -13.26 -5.66 -16.57
CA LEU A 104 -13.35 -4.29 -16.04
C LEU A 104 -13.64 -4.23 -14.53
N ILE A 105 -14.37 -5.19 -14.00
CA ILE A 105 -14.84 -5.22 -12.59
C ILE A 105 -13.89 -6.03 -11.69
N ALA A 106 -13.14 -6.99 -12.25
CA ALA A 106 -12.27 -7.88 -11.49
C ALA A 106 -11.28 -7.16 -10.55
N PRO A 107 -10.63 -6.03 -10.95
CA PRO A 107 -9.75 -5.27 -10.05
C PRO A 107 -10.45 -4.73 -8.81
N TYR A 108 -11.72 -4.39 -8.91
CA TYR A 108 -12.49 -3.81 -7.79
C TYR A 108 -13.02 -4.88 -6.84
N ILE A 109 -13.41 -6.05 -7.37
CA ILE A 109 -13.76 -7.22 -6.54
C ILE A 109 -12.54 -7.64 -5.72
N LEU A 110 -11.39 -7.75 -6.37
CA LEU A 110 -10.13 -8.07 -5.70
C LEU A 110 -9.79 -7.02 -4.63
N LEU A 111 -9.98 -5.74 -4.93
CA LEU A 111 -9.74 -4.64 -3.99
C LEU A 111 -10.51 -4.82 -2.69
N VAL A 112 -11.82 -5.10 -2.79
CA VAL A 112 -12.68 -5.30 -1.61
C VAL A 112 -12.29 -6.56 -0.84
N SER A 113 -12.07 -7.66 -1.53
CA SER A 113 -11.70 -8.94 -0.93
C SER A 113 -10.38 -8.84 -0.14
N ILE A 114 -9.34 -8.27 -0.75
CA ILE A 114 -8.04 -8.08 -0.08
C ILE A 114 -8.15 -7.07 1.06
N ALA A 115 -8.92 -5.99 0.89
CA ALA A 115 -9.13 -5.02 1.97
C ALA A 115 -9.75 -5.67 3.22
N GLN A 116 -10.76 -6.54 3.04
CA GLN A 116 -11.36 -7.29 4.15
C GLN A 116 -10.37 -8.24 4.85
N GLN A 117 -9.47 -8.87 4.09
CA GLN A 117 -8.42 -9.71 4.67
C GLN A 117 -7.42 -8.87 5.48
N LEU A 118 -7.03 -7.71 4.97
CA LEU A 118 -6.09 -6.80 5.63
C LEU A 118 -6.66 -6.18 6.92
N GLN A 119 -7.97 -5.95 7.01
CA GLN A 119 -8.60 -5.46 8.24
C GLN A 119 -8.33 -6.39 9.43
N ARG A 120 -8.24 -7.70 9.21
CA ARG A 120 -7.90 -8.67 10.26
C ARG A 120 -6.46 -8.54 10.75
N GLY A 121 -5.59 -7.92 9.96
CA GLY A 121 -4.18 -7.70 10.30
C GLY A 121 -3.96 -6.61 11.35
N GLN A 122 -4.96 -5.74 11.59
CA GLN A 122 -4.90 -4.63 12.56
C GLN A 122 -3.61 -3.80 12.42
N TYR A 123 -3.32 -3.34 11.21
CA TYR A 123 -2.15 -2.52 10.92
C TYR A 123 -2.32 -1.10 11.46
N ASP A 124 -1.27 -0.56 12.08
CA ASP A 124 -1.22 0.81 12.61
C ASP A 124 -0.79 1.82 11.53
N LEU A 125 0.06 1.35 10.63
CA LEU A 125 0.65 2.12 9.54
C LEU A 125 0.70 1.28 8.27
N ALA A 126 0.43 1.90 7.13
CA ALA A 126 0.73 1.30 5.84
C ALA A 126 1.40 2.30 4.90
N ILE A 127 2.35 1.81 4.11
CA ILE A 127 3.12 2.61 3.16
C ILE A 127 2.93 2.01 1.76
N ASN A 128 2.38 2.83 0.86
CA ASN A 128 2.32 2.53 -0.57
C ASN A 128 3.62 2.98 -1.21
N LEU A 129 4.56 2.06 -1.41
CA LEU A 129 5.92 2.35 -1.86
C LEU A 129 6.02 2.66 -3.36
N ARG A 130 4.97 2.39 -4.14
CA ARG A 130 4.93 2.77 -5.55
C ARG A 130 4.19 4.08 -5.74
N PRO A 131 4.83 5.11 -6.33
CA PRO A 131 4.27 6.47 -6.42
C PRO A 131 2.90 6.56 -7.12
N ASP A 132 2.74 5.95 -8.29
CA ASP A 132 1.56 6.05 -9.15
C ASP A 132 0.52 4.93 -8.92
N PHE A 133 0.65 4.18 -7.83
CA PHE A 133 -0.19 3.02 -7.57
C PHE A 133 -1.45 3.38 -6.77
N TRP A 134 -2.41 4.02 -7.45
CA TRP A 134 -3.70 4.41 -6.88
C TRP A 134 -4.50 3.24 -6.27
N TRP A 135 -4.39 2.03 -6.86
CA TRP A 135 -5.08 0.84 -6.37
C TRP A 135 -4.57 0.43 -4.98
N GLY A 136 -3.26 0.54 -4.75
CA GLY A 136 -2.66 0.35 -3.43
C GLY A 136 -3.19 1.35 -2.42
N ALA A 137 -3.23 2.65 -2.75
CA ALA A 137 -3.78 3.67 -1.87
C ALA A 137 -5.26 3.42 -1.51
N ALA A 138 -6.09 3.06 -2.50
CA ALA A 138 -7.49 2.70 -2.29
C ALA A 138 -7.64 1.42 -1.44
N LEU A 139 -6.73 0.44 -1.60
CA LEU A 139 -6.67 -0.77 -0.78
C LEU A 139 -6.45 -0.44 0.69
N LEU A 140 -5.45 0.38 1.00
CA LEU A 140 -5.13 0.79 2.36
C LEU A 140 -6.28 1.54 3.03
N TYR A 141 -6.97 2.37 2.24
CA TYR A 141 -8.15 3.10 2.69
C TYR A 141 -9.31 2.17 3.06
N LEU A 142 -9.67 1.25 2.17
CA LEU A 142 -10.73 0.26 2.43
C LEU A 142 -10.35 -0.74 3.54
N ALA A 143 -9.05 -1.03 3.70
CA ALA A 143 -8.54 -1.82 4.81
C ALA A 143 -8.65 -1.10 6.16
N ARG A 144 -9.09 0.17 6.18
CA ARG A 144 -9.27 0.99 7.39
C ARG A 144 -7.99 1.15 8.19
N ILE A 145 -6.85 1.23 7.52
CA ILE A 145 -5.56 1.42 8.19
C ILE A 145 -5.47 2.89 8.63
N PRO A 146 -5.16 3.15 9.92
CA PRO A 146 -5.21 4.50 10.49
C PRO A 146 -4.26 5.49 9.78
N ARG A 147 -3.01 5.08 9.56
CA ARG A 147 -1.99 5.89 8.90
C ARG A 147 -1.65 5.28 7.54
N ARG A 148 -1.90 6.03 6.50
CA ARG A 148 -1.70 5.62 5.11
C ARG A 148 -0.77 6.61 4.43
N VAL A 149 0.47 6.19 4.21
CA VAL A 149 1.53 6.99 3.60
C VAL A 149 1.70 6.60 2.14
N GLY A 150 1.97 7.56 1.29
CA GLY A 150 2.27 7.36 -0.12
C GLY A 150 2.53 8.69 -0.81
N TYR A 151 2.70 8.67 -2.12
CA TYR A 151 2.98 9.88 -2.88
C TYR A 151 1.70 10.59 -3.33
N ALA A 152 1.77 11.94 -3.40
CA ALA A 152 0.71 12.83 -3.86
C ALA A 152 0.53 12.76 -5.39
N ILE A 153 0.11 11.61 -5.90
CA ILE A 153 -0.18 11.37 -7.32
C ILE A 153 -1.63 10.94 -7.48
N GLU A 154 -2.37 11.70 -8.29
CA GLU A 154 -3.76 11.39 -8.59
C GLU A 154 -3.91 10.12 -9.46
N PRO A 155 -4.98 9.35 -9.23
CA PRO A 155 -6.11 9.55 -8.31
C PRO A 155 -5.91 8.89 -6.92
N GLY A 156 -4.68 8.63 -6.48
CA GLY A 156 -4.35 7.95 -5.23
C GLY A 156 -4.42 8.85 -3.99
N THR A 157 -4.08 10.14 -4.15
CA THR A 157 -3.98 11.13 -3.06
C THR A 157 -5.17 11.15 -2.10
N PRO A 158 -6.45 11.13 -2.56
CA PRO A 158 -7.60 11.22 -1.65
C PRO A 158 -7.78 10.02 -0.70
N PHE A 159 -7.02 8.96 -0.87
CA PHE A 159 -7.05 7.74 -0.03
C PHE A 159 -5.96 7.72 1.04
N LEU A 160 -5.01 8.65 0.98
CA LEU A 160 -3.88 8.75 1.90
C LEU A 160 -4.21 9.67 3.09
N THR A 161 -3.55 9.43 4.23
CA THR A 161 -3.54 10.37 5.37
C THR A 161 -2.31 11.28 5.34
N HIS A 162 -1.20 10.78 4.75
CA HIS A 162 0.04 11.50 4.56
C HIS A 162 0.49 11.31 3.13
N ALA A 163 0.30 12.34 2.32
CA ALA A 163 0.70 12.36 0.93
C ALA A 163 2.03 13.12 0.78
N LEU A 164 3.09 12.40 0.43
CA LEU A 164 4.41 12.98 0.24
C LEU A 164 4.50 13.61 -1.16
N PRO A 165 5.17 14.76 -1.31
CA PRO A 165 5.41 15.34 -2.62
C PRO A 165 6.26 14.38 -3.47
N PHE A 166 5.89 14.23 -4.74
CA PHE A 166 6.64 13.44 -5.70
C PHE A 166 7.43 14.35 -6.64
N SER A 167 8.73 14.19 -6.65
CA SER A 167 9.64 14.90 -7.55
C SER A 167 10.25 13.90 -8.52
N ALA A 168 9.89 13.98 -9.80
CA ALA A 168 10.56 13.21 -10.86
C ALA A 168 11.65 14.10 -11.51
N PRO A 169 12.80 13.54 -11.93
CA PRO A 169 13.24 12.16 -11.84
C PRO A 169 14.13 11.92 -10.61
N GLU A 170 13.71 11.04 -9.72
CA GLU A 170 14.50 10.59 -8.59
C GLU A 170 14.77 9.09 -8.67
N HIS A 171 15.93 8.64 -8.21
CA HIS A 171 16.25 7.20 -8.18
C HIS A 171 15.25 6.46 -7.28
N ALA A 172 14.77 5.29 -7.73
CA ALA A 172 13.71 4.54 -7.05
C ALA A 172 14.01 4.25 -5.58
N THR A 173 15.29 4.00 -5.22
CA THR A 173 15.72 3.79 -3.84
C THR A 173 15.57 5.06 -3.00
N LEU A 174 15.96 6.23 -3.53
CA LEU A 174 15.85 7.51 -2.82
C LEU A 174 14.38 7.88 -2.58
N SER A 175 13.54 7.70 -3.60
CA SER A 175 12.10 7.90 -3.46
C SER A 175 11.49 6.99 -2.39
N ALA A 176 11.96 5.76 -2.27
CA ALA A 176 11.43 4.82 -1.29
C ALA A 176 11.90 5.08 0.15
N LEU A 177 13.01 5.82 0.36
CA LEU A 177 13.59 6.13 1.67
C LEU A 177 13.05 7.43 2.30
N ARG A 178 12.23 8.20 1.60
CA ARG A 178 11.56 9.41 2.14
C ARG A 178 10.38 9.06 3.03
#